data_d15c1e03cc3f4b5f06465dedc8b1c7a7
#
_entry.id   d15c1e03cc3f4b5f06465dedc8b1c7a7
#
_cell.length_a   1.000
_cell.length_b   1.000
_cell.length_c   1.000
_cell.angle_alpha   90.00
_cell.angle_beta   90.00
_cell.angle_gamma   90.00
#
_symmetry.space_group_name_H-M   'P 1'
#
loop_
_entity.id
_entity.type
_entity.pdbx_description
1 polymer ?
#
loop_
_entity_poly.entity_id
_entity_poly.type
_entity_poly.pdbx_seq_one_letter_code
_entity_poly.pdbx_strand_id
1 'polypeptide(L)'
;MKNIKRIFIFISLSLFGNAVFSSEGIAVIDYNAIFLGTDLARERIDDLRESSDYKDLTDEAQSKDSERIKLAERLKKEESTLSDKEKEEILKKVQTLYQSIQLLSQQIQAKEQEVTQKLQ
;
A
#
# COMPACT_ATOMS: atom_id res chain seq x y z
N MET A 1 -8.66 3.15 32.91
CA MET A 1 -8.11 4.19 32.01
C MET A 1 -6.85 3.74 31.26
N LYS A 2 -5.88 3.11 31.88
CA LYS A 2 -4.68 2.57 31.18
C LYS A 2 -5.03 1.49 30.14
N ASN A 3 -6.07 0.71 30.35
CA ASN A 3 -6.48 -0.36 29.43
C ASN A 3 -7.18 0.15 28.17
N ILE A 4 -7.84 1.30 28.23
CA ILE A 4 -8.54 1.92 27.09
C ILE A 4 -7.53 2.49 26.08
N LYS A 5 -6.44 3.10 26.56
CA LYS A 5 -5.38 3.59 25.69
C LYS A 5 -4.64 2.45 24.97
N ARG A 6 -4.44 1.34 25.67
CA ARG A 6 -3.84 0.12 25.07
C ARG A 6 -4.75 -0.52 24.03
N ILE A 7 -6.04 -0.57 24.30
CA ILE A 7 -7.05 -1.09 23.36
C ILE A 7 -7.15 -0.18 22.13
N PHE A 8 -7.05 1.13 22.32
CA PHE A 8 -7.10 2.09 21.20
C PHE A 8 -5.88 1.96 20.27
N ILE A 9 -4.71 1.76 20.83
CA ILE A 9 -3.48 1.51 20.06
C ILE A 9 -3.57 0.18 19.31
N PHE A 10 -4.13 -0.83 19.92
CA PHE A 10 -4.33 -2.15 19.28
C PHE A 10 -5.36 -2.10 18.14
N ILE A 11 -6.43 -1.35 18.32
CA ILE A 11 -7.48 -1.18 17.30
C ILE A 11 -6.95 -0.36 16.13
N SER A 12 -6.17 0.67 16.38
CA SER A 12 -5.56 1.45 15.29
C SER A 12 -4.52 0.63 14.51
N LEU A 13 -3.79 -0.23 15.19
CA LEU A 13 -2.82 -1.12 14.53
C LEU A 13 -3.50 -2.20 13.68
N SER A 14 -4.65 -2.72 14.14
CA SER A 14 -5.42 -3.71 13.37
C SER A 14 -6.12 -3.11 12.15
N LEU A 15 -6.52 -1.85 12.20
CA LEU A 15 -7.07 -1.12 11.07
C LEU A 15 -6.01 -0.87 9.98
N PHE A 16 -4.75 -0.62 10.40
CA PHE A 16 -3.65 -0.47 9.47
C PHE A 16 -3.17 -1.81 8.89
N GLY A 17 -3.33 -2.89 9.62
CA GLY A 17 -2.94 -4.23 9.18
C GLY A 17 -3.79 -4.80 8.04
N ASN A 18 -5.03 -4.34 7.91
CA ASN A 18 -5.94 -4.81 6.85
C ASN A 18 -5.80 -4.02 5.54
N ALA A 19 -5.08 -2.92 5.57
CA ALA A 19 -4.79 -2.13 4.39
C ALA A 19 -3.42 -2.46 3.81
N VAL A 20 -3.04 -3.72 3.85
CA VAL A 20 -1.79 -4.18 3.26
C VAL A 20 -1.87 -3.96 1.76
N PHE A 21 -1.07 -3.04 1.27
CA PHE A 21 -0.68 -3.04 -0.12
C PHE A 21 0.21 -4.25 -0.33
N SER A 22 -0.41 -5.41 -0.47
CA SER A 22 0.33 -6.61 -0.79
C SER A 22 0.85 -6.53 -2.22
N SER A 23 1.90 -7.26 -2.53
CA SER A 23 2.33 -7.51 -3.90
C SER A 23 1.18 -8.02 -4.79
N GLU A 24 0.10 -8.48 -4.17
CA GLU A 24 -1.19 -8.82 -4.79
C GLU A 24 -2.04 -7.59 -5.15
N GLY A 25 -1.64 -6.36 -4.85
CA GLY A 25 -2.24 -5.15 -5.41
C GLY A 25 -2.21 -5.13 -6.93
N ILE A 26 -1.26 -5.87 -7.50
CA ILE A 26 -1.22 -6.25 -8.91
C ILE A 26 -2.34 -7.22 -9.29
N ALA A 27 -3.04 -7.82 -8.34
CA ALA A 27 -4.19 -8.69 -8.56
C ALA A 27 -5.37 -8.00 -9.27
N VAL A 28 -5.44 -6.68 -9.26
CA VAL A 28 -6.41 -5.92 -10.08
C VAL A 28 -6.20 -6.20 -11.56
N ILE A 29 -4.95 -6.42 -11.98
CA ILE A 29 -4.63 -6.83 -13.35
C ILE A 29 -5.11 -8.25 -13.62
N ASP A 30 -4.99 -9.17 -12.68
CA ASP A 30 -5.45 -10.54 -12.83
C ASP A 30 -6.97 -10.63 -12.97
N TYR A 31 -7.71 -9.78 -12.24
CA TYR A 31 -9.15 -9.68 -12.39
C TYR A 31 -9.54 -9.23 -13.81
N ASN A 32 -8.84 -8.27 -14.35
CA ASN A 32 -9.04 -7.81 -15.72
C ASN A 32 -8.49 -8.80 -16.75
N ALA A 33 -7.52 -9.63 -16.42
CA ALA A 33 -6.94 -10.63 -17.29
C ALA A 33 -7.98 -11.69 -17.77
N ILE A 34 -9.05 -11.90 -16.99
CA ILE A 34 -10.19 -12.74 -17.41
C ILE A 34 -10.89 -12.13 -18.63
N PHE A 35 -10.95 -10.81 -18.71
CA PHE A 35 -11.49 -10.08 -19.85
C PHE A 35 -10.47 -9.86 -20.96
N LEU A 36 -9.20 -9.88 -20.62
CA LEU A 36 -8.09 -9.55 -21.49
C LEU A 36 -7.33 -10.79 -21.97
N GLY A 37 -8.02 -11.89 -22.21
CA GLY A 37 -7.43 -13.16 -22.63
C GLY A 37 -6.84 -13.15 -24.04
N THR A 38 -6.65 -11.97 -24.66
CA THR A 38 -6.03 -11.83 -25.96
C THR A 38 -4.53 -11.56 -25.82
N ASP A 39 -3.74 -12.00 -26.81
CA ASP A 39 -2.29 -11.76 -26.85
C ASP A 39 -1.98 -10.24 -26.87
N LEU A 40 -2.79 -9.45 -27.55
CA LEU A 40 -2.65 -7.99 -27.57
C LEU A 40 -2.82 -7.38 -26.17
N ALA A 41 -3.78 -7.86 -25.42
CA ALA A 41 -4.01 -7.39 -24.06
C ALA A 41 -2.83 -7.69 -23.14
N ARG A 42 -2.27 -8.89 -23.24
CA ARG A 42 -1.07 -9.28 -22.49
C ARG A 42 0.13 -8.41 -22.85
N GLU A 43 0.37 -8.19 -24.13
CA GLU A 43 1.42 -7.31 -24.61
C GLU A 43 1.29 -5.90 -24.03
N ARG A 44 0.10 -5.32 -24.04
CA ARG A 44 -0.16 -3.98 -23.48
C ARG A 44 0.06 -3.92 -21.97
N ILE A 45 -0.31 -4.96 -21.25
CA ILE A 45 -0.08 -5.05 -19.82
C ILE A 45 1.42 -5.19 -19.52
N ASP A 46 2.11 -6.01 -20.29
CA ASP A 46 3.55 -6.18 -20.14
C ASP A 46 4.30 -4.88 -20.46
N ASP A 47 3.92 -4.17 -21.50
CA ASP A 47 4.45 -2.84 -21.82
C ASP A 47 4.23 -1.85 -20.68
N LEU A 48 3.04 -1.86 -20.05
CA LEU A 48 2.76 -1.03 -18.88
C LEU A 48 3.69 -1.37 -17.72
N ARG A 49 3.82 -2.65 -17.41
CA ARG A 49 4.67 -3.14 -16.32
C ARG A 49 6.15 -2.80 -16.52
N GLU A 50 6.60 -2.74 -17.76
CA GLU A 50 7.96 -2.37 -18.12
C GLU A 50 8.16 -0.85 -18.23
N SER A 51 7.09 -0.06 -18.29
CA SER A 51 7.20 1.38 -18.33
C SER A 51 7.86 1.94 -17.07
N SER A 52 8.72 2.93 -17.23
CA SER A 52 9.45 3.55 -16.11
C SER A 52 8.48 4.20 -15.10
N ASP A 53 7.45 4.86 -15.58
CA ASP A 53 6.45 5.52 -14.73
C ASP A 53 5.72 4.52 -13.83
N TYR A 54 5.32 3.37 -14.37
CA TYR A 54 4.66 2.34 -13.58
C TYR A 54 5.61 1.69 -12.56
N LYS A 55 6.82 1.40 -12.96
CA LYS A 55 7.86 0.87 -12.07
C LYS A 55 8.17 1.85 -10.93
N ASP A 56 8.31 3.12 -11.23
CA ASP A 56 8.59 4.15 -10.23
C ASP A 56 7.46 4.25 -9.20
N LEU A 57 6.21 4.22 -9.65
CA LEU A 57 5.05 4.24 -8.75
C LEU A 57 4.99 2.99 -7.87
N THR A 58 5.20 1.82 -8.42
CA THR A 58 5.18 0.55 -7.68
C THR A 58 6.35 0.45 -6.71
N ASP A 59 7.54 0.84 -7.10
CA ASP A 59 8.74 0.86 -6.25
C ASP A 59 8.57 1.85 -5.10
N GLU A 60 8.03 3.03 -5.36
CA GLU A 60 7.75 4.02 -4.32
C GLU A 60 6.70 3.52 -3.34
N ALA A 61 5.63 2.90 -3.82
CA ALA A 61 4.59 2.32 -2.98
C ALA A 61 5.14 1.20 -2.08
N GLN A 62 5.96 0.32 -2.64
CA GLN A 62 6.59 -0.75 -1.87
C GLN A 62 7.57 -0.24 -0.83
N SER A 63 8.37 0.78 -1.17
CA SER A 63 9.31 1.41 -0.25
C SER A 63 8.58 2.05 0.94
N LYS A 64 7.51 2.78 0.68
CA LYS A 64 6.67 3.40 1.71
C LYS A 64 5.96 2.36 2.58
N ASP A 65 5.49 1.29 2.00
CA ASP A 65 4.86 0.19 2.73
C ASP A 65 5.85 -0.53 3.66
N SER A 66 7.06 -0.78 3.19
CA SER A 66 8.14 -1.35 4.00
C SER A 66 8.50 -0.44 5.18
N GLU A 67 8.58 0.87 4.97
CA GLU A 67 8.82 1.84 6.03
C GLU A 67 7.67 1.86 7.05
N ARG A 68 6.45 1.84 6.58
CA ARG A 68 5.25 1.77 7.42
C ARG A 68 5.27 0.53 8.31
N ILE A 69 5.57 -0.63 7.74
CA ILE A 69 5.64 -1.91 8.46
C ILE A 69 6.73 -1.85 9.54
N LYS A 70 7.92 -1.36 9.21
CA LYS A 70 9.02 -1.21 10.18
C LYS A 70 8.65 -0.30 11.35
N LEU A 71 7.98 0.80 11.08
CA LEU A 71 7.53 1.72 12.13
C LEU A 71 6.44 1.10 13.00
N ALA A 72 5.50 0.38 12.40
CA ALA A 72 4.46 -0.34 13.14
C ALA A 72 5.05 -1.44 14.02
N GLU A 73 6.03 -2.19 13.52
CA GLU A 73 6.75 -3.19 14.30
C GLU A 73 7.55 -2.57 15.44
N ARG A 74 8.20 -1.45 15.19
CA ARG A 74 8.92 -0.70 16.24
C ARG A 74 7.98 -0.27 17.34
N LEU A 75 6.83 0.29 16.99
CA LEU A 75 5.82 0.70 17.95
C LEU A 75 5.36 -0.48 18.83
N LYS A 76 5.19 -1.64 18.23
CA LYS A 76 4.78 -2.87 18.92
C LYS A 76 5.87 -3.44 19.83
N LYS A 77 7.10 -3.50 19.33
CA LYS A 77 8.24 -4.10 20.07
C LYS A 77 8.75 -3.21 21.20
N GLU A 78 8.76 -1.91 21.00
CA GLU A 78 9.33 -0.92 21.90
C GLU A 78 8.25 -0.16 22.70
N GLU A 79 7.03 -0.66 22.72
CA GLU A 79 5.89 0.00 23.39
C GLU A 79 6.20 0.41 24.84
N SER A 80 6.92 -0.41 25.57
CA SER A 80 7.25 -0.16 26.97
C SER A 80 8.38 0.86 27.16
N THR A 81 9.21 1.10 26.16
CA THR A 81 10.40 1.96 26.22
C THR A 81 10.22 3.30 25.54
N LEU A 82 9.27 3.41 24.61
CA LEU A 82 8.96 4.66 23.92
C LEU A 82 8.18 5.61 24.80
N SER A 83 8.53 6.90 24.76
CA SER A 83 7.74 7.97 25.38
C SER A 83 6.41 8.16 24.64
N ASP A 84 5.42 8.78 25.31
CA ASP A 84 4.13 9.09 24.67
C ASP A 84 4.29 9.97 23.44
N LYS A 85 5.23 10.90 23.48
CA LYS A 85 5.57 11.78 22.35
C LYS A 85 6.15 10.99 21.17
N GLU A 86 7.07 10.08 21.44
CA GLU A 86 7.67 9.22 20.40
C GLU A 86 6.63 8.31 19.75
N LYS A 87 5.73 7.73 20.54
CA LYS A 87 4.60 6.94 20.04
C LYS A 87 3.69 7.75 19.14
N GLU A 88 3.37 8.97 19.53
CA GLU A 88 2.53 9.87 18.74
C GLU A 88 3.19 10.24 17.41
N GLU A 89 4.48 10.54 17.42
CA GLU A 89 5.26 10.84 16.22
C GLU A 89 5.29 9.65 15.24
N ILE A 90 5.51 8.44 15.76
CA ILE A 90 5.48 7.21 14.95
C ILE A 90 4.09 7.00 14.34
N LEU A 91 3.02 7.16 15.12
CA LEU A 91 1.65 7.02 14.63
C LEU A 91 1.32 8.02 13.53
N LYS A 92 1.72 9.27 13.68
CA LYS A 92 1.54 10.29 12.65
C LYS A 92 2.28 9.93 11.35
N LYS A 93 3.51 9.44 11.50
CA LYS A 93 4.32 9.05 10.35
C LYS A 93 3.72 7.85 9.63
N VAL A 94 3.26 6.84 10.36
CA VAL A 94 2.55 5.68 9.80
C VAL A 94 1.30 6.12 9.06
N GLN A 95 0.52 7.02 9.62
CA GLN A 95 -0.68 7.56 8.98
C GLN A 95 -0.36 8.31 7.68
N THR A 96 0.67 9.14 7.70
CA THR A 96 1.11 9.87 6.50
C THR A 96 1.59 8.93 5.41
N LEU A 97 2.36 7.90 5.77
CA LEU A 97 2.78 6.87 4.83
C LEU A 97 1.60 6.12 4.23
N TYR A 98 0.63 5.77 5.05
CA TYR A 98 -0.59 5.10 4.60
C TYR A 98 -1.37 5.93 3.58
N GLN A 99 -1.54 7.21 3.84
CA GLN A 99 -2.21 8.13 2.90
C GLN A 99 -1.44 8.24 1.58
N SER A 100 -0.11 8.32 1.65
CA SER A 100 0.75 8.35 0.46
C SER A 100 0.64 7.05 -0.35
N ILE A 101 0.59 5.91 0.30
CA ILE A 101 0.43 4.60 -0.33
C ILE A 101 -0.94 4.51 -1.02
N GLN A 102 -2.00 4.99 -0.40
CA GLN A 102 -3.32 5.03 -1.01
C GLN A 102 -3.34 5.88 -2.28
N LEU A 103 -2.71 7.05 -2.24
CA LEU A 103 -2.61 7.92 -3.41
C LEU A 103 -1.83 7.25 -4.54
N LEU A 104 -0.70 6.62 -4.23
CA LEU A 104 0.07 5.85 -5.20
C LEU A 104 -0.72 4.69 -5.78
N SER A 105 -1.48 3.97 -4.95
CA SER A 105 -2.38 2.90 -5.40
C SER A 105 -3.42 3.38 -6.39
N GLN A 106 -4.01 4.54 -6.14
CA GLN A 106 -4.98 5.16 -7.07
C GLN A 106 -4.32 5.51 -8.41
N GLN A 107 -3.10 6.04 -8.38
CA GLN A 107 -2.35 6.35 -9.60
C GLN A 107 -1.98 5.10 -10.38
N ILE A 108 -1.59 4.04 -9.71
CA ILE A 108 -1.31 2.73 -10.32
C ILE A 108 -2.58 2.17 -10.97
N GLN A 109 -3.69 2.16 -10.25
CA GLN A 109 -4.98 1.70 -10.78
C GLN A 109 -5.45 2.53 -11.98
N ALA A 110 -5.24 3.83 -11.96
CA ALA A 110 -5.57 4.70 -13.08
C ALA A 110 -4.79 4.32 -14.35
N LYS A 111 -3.51 3.99 -14.21
CA LYS A 111 -2.69 3.52 -15.34
C LYS A 111 -3.16 2.15 -15.86
N GLU A 112 -3.52 1.25 -14.98
CA GLU A 112 -4.07 -0.06 -15.34
C GLU A 112 -5.41 0.05 -16.07
N GLN A 113 -6.29 0.93 -15.59
CA GLN A 113 -7.58 1.21 -16.22
C GLN A 113 -7.42 1.86 -17.59
N GLU A 114 -6.45 2.74 -17.76
CA GLU A 114 -6.16 3.35 -19.06
C GLU A 114 -5.82 2.29 -20.10
N VAL A 115 -5.00 1.32 -19.75
CA VAL A 115 -4.67 0.20 -20.65
C VAL A 115 -5.91 -0.62 -20.95
N THR A 116 -6.73 -0.92 -19.95
CA THR A 116 -7.97 -1.68 -20.13
C THR A 116 -8.98 -0.98 -21.04
N GLN A 117 -9.13 0.34 -20.88
CA GLN A 117 -10.04 1.13 -21.71
C GLN A 117 -9.61 1.21 -23.18
N LYS A 118 -8.31 1.24 -23.44
CA LYS A 118 -7.77 1.25 -24.81
C LYS A 118 -7.96 -0.08 -25.54
N LEU A 119 -8.30 -1.14 -24.82
CA LEU A 119 -8.52 -2.48 -25.37
C LEU A 119 -10.01 -2.77 -25.65
N GLN A 120 -10.90 -1.88 -25.26
CA GLN A 120 -12.33 -1.95 -25.54
C GLN A 120 -12.66 -1.16 -26.80
#